data_b38fde2735db46ea54683964fcf76f7f
#
_entry.id   b38fde2735db46ea54683964fcf76f7f
#
_cell.length_a   1.000
_cell.length_b   1.000
_cell.length_c   1.000
_cell.angle_alpha   90.00
_cell.angle_beta   90.00
_cell.angle_gamma   90.00
#
_symmetry.space_group_name_H-M   'P 1'
#
loop_
_entity.id
_entity.type
_entity.pdbx_description
1 polymer ?
#
loop_
_entity_poly.entity_id
_entity_poly.type
_entity_poly.pdbx_seq_one_letter_code
_entity_poly.pdbx_strand_id
1 'polypeptide(L)'
;MKPLSLFIIALLLFQFCSTKRVKPSVDTNMKTEQMPSQESWNSTITFSDSGKIKAILWAGHLTKFDEKRETFMDENIKVDFFNQQQVKTTTLTAKKGRVDEITNNLFAIDSVVVFNDSVTIRTQEMMWRNKDRKIVSDKFVTVLSPKEKIEGYGFESDQSLKNYVIYNITYVTRIDTTK
;
A
#
# COMPACT_ATOMS: atom_id res chain seq x y z
N MET A 1 -57.39 -40.38 -8.53
CA MET A 1 -56.63 -39.92 -9.74
C MET A 1 -56.13 -38.46 -9.71
N LYS A 2 -56.34 -37.71 -8.64
CA LYS A 2 -55.90 -36.30 -8.50
C LYS A 2 -54.45 -36.06 -8.00
N PRO A 3 -53.79 -36.91 -7.19
CA PRO A 3 -52.43 -36.61 -6.70
C PRO A 3 -51.32 -36.84 -7.76
N LEU A 4 -51.55 -37.75 -8.71
CA LEU A 4 -50.52 -38.06 -9.75
C LEU A 4 -50.32 -36.89 -10.74
N SER A 5 -51.39 -36.19 -11.07
CA SER A 5 -51.34 -35.02 -11.97
C SER A 5 -50.59 -33.82 -11.34
N LEU A 6 -50.68 -33.65 -10.00
CA LEU A 6 -49.97 -32.58 -9.31
C LEU A 6 -48.44 -32.86 -9.25
N PHE A 7 -48.07 -34.14 -9.16
CA PHE A 7 -46.66 -34.58 -9.15
C PHE A 7 -45.98 -34.36 -10.51
N ILE A 8 -46.70 -34.60 -11.60
CA ILE A 8 -46.20 -34.41 -12.97
C ILE A 8 -45.99 -32.92 -13.27
N ILE A 9 -46.89 -32.06 -12.81
CA ILE A 9 -46.77 -30.60 -12.97
C ILE A 9 -45.59 -30.03 -12.18
N ALA A 10 -45.34 -30.55 -10.95
CA ALA A 10 -44.19 -30.15 -10.16
C ALA A 10 -42.84 -30.58 -10.81
N LEU A 11 -42.79 -31.73 -11.46
CA LEU A 11 -41.59 -32.23 -12.16
C LEU A 11 -41.23 -31.41 -13.40
N LEU A 12 -42.24 -30.81 -14.09
CA LEU A 12 -42.03 -29.98 -15.27
C LEU A 12 -41.47 -28.58 -14.94
N LEU A 13 -41.61 -28.10 -13.73
CA LEU A 13 -41.12 -26.79 -13.31
C LEU A 13 -39.61 -26.78 -13.01
N PHE A 14 -38.97 -27.95 -12.87
CA PHE A 14 -37.52 -28.03 -12.63
C PHE A 14 -36.66 -28.01 -13.89
N GLN A 15 -37.22 -28.00 -15.08
CA GLN A 15 -36.47 -28.06 -16.34
C GLN A 15 -36.05 -26.67 -16.89
N PHE A 16 -36.38 -25.57 -16.21
CA PHE A 16 -36.15 -24.20 -16.75
C PHE A 16 -34.91 -23.50 -16.21
N CYS A 17 -33.86 -24.22 -15.84
CA CYS A 17 -32.57 -23.60 -15.50
C CYS A 17 -31.52 -23.89 -16.58
N SER A 18 -31.72 -23.35 -17.80
CA SER A 18 -30.70 -23.32 -18.84
C SER A 18 -29.90 -22.03 -18.70
N THR A 19 -28.86 -22.04 -17.87
CA THR A 19 -27.84 -20.98 -17.84
C THR A 19 -27.03 -21.04 -19.13
N LYS A 20 -27.32 -20.15 -20.08
CA LYS A 20 -26.40 -19.88 -21.19
C LYS A 20 -25.07 -19.43 -20.57
N ARG A 21 -24.07 -20.34 -20.54
CA ARG A 21 -22.70 -19.96 -20.23
C ARG A 21 -22.22 -19.01 -21.31
N VAL A 22 -22.21 -17.74 -21.02
CA VAL A 22 -21.50 -16.75 -21.83
C VAL A 22 -20.01 -17.11 -21.70
N LYS A 23 -19.41 -17.67 -22.75
CA LYS A 23 -17.95 -17.80 -22.80
C LYS A 23 -17.40 -16.39 -22.90
N PRO A 24 -16.59 -15.94 -21.91
CA PRO A 24 -15.88 -14.68 -22.09
C PRO A 24 -15.03 -14.81 -23.35
N SER A 25 -15.12 -13.85 -24.26
CA SER A 25 -14.20 -13.74 -25.39
C SER A 25 -12.86 -13.27 -24.85
N VAL A 26 -12.03 -14.21 -24.41
CA VAL A 26 -10.65 -13.93 -24.05
C VAL A 26 -9.88 -13.78 -25.35
N ASP A 27 -9.32 -12.60 -25.58
CA ASP A 27 -8.41 -12.35 -26.70
C ASP A 27 -7.14 -13.18 -26.43
N THR A 28 -6.98 -14.27 -27.19
CA THR A 28 -5.95 -15.31 -26.97
C THR A 28 -4.52 -14.81 -27.17
N ASN A 29 -4.33 -13.54 -27.55
CA ASN A 29 -3.03 -12.91 -27.74
C ASN A 29 -2.49 -12.17 -26.50
N MET A 30 -3.29 -12.01 -25.45
CA MET A 30 -2.80 -11.42 -24.21
C MET A 30 -2.09 -12.49 -23.38
N LYS A 31 -0.81 -12.27 -23.10
CA LYS A 31 -0.07 -13.11 -22.16
C LYS A 31 -0.70 -12.95 -20.78
N THR A 32 -1.08 -14.04 -20.14
CA THR A 32 -1.71 -14.06 -18.80
C THR A 32 -0.89 -13.29 -17.77
N GLU A 33 0.44 -13.26 -17.91
CA GLU A 33 1.39 -12.51 -17.08
C GLU A 33 1.21 -10.99 -17.13
N GLN A 34 0.48 -10.46 -18.10
CA GLN A 34 0.24 -9.03 -18.29
C GLN A 34 -1.15 -8.57 -17.79
N MET A 35 -2.02 -9.53 -17.46
CA MET A 35 -3.35 -9.21 -16.98
C MET A 35 -3.35 -9.06 -15.46
N PRO A 36 -3.90 -7.95 -14.92
CA PRO A 36 -4.11 -7.85 -13.50
C PRO A 36 -5.12 -8.89 -13.03
N SER A 37 -4.85 -9.52 -11.89
CA SER A 37 -5.79 -10.44 -11.23
C SER A 37 -6.89 -9.67 -10.48
N GLN A 38 -6.57 -8.44 -10.08
CA GLN A 38 -7.51 -7.55 -9.41
C GLN A 38 -7.17 -6.10 -9.73
N GLU A 39 -8.21 -5.30 -9.93
CA GLU A 39 -8.12 -3.85 -10.06
C GLU A 39 -9.20 -3.21 -9.17
N SER A 40 -8.85 -2.14 -8.48
CA SER A 40 -9.79 -1.46 -7.59
C SER A 40 -9.41 0.01 -7.37
N TRP A 41 -10.42 0.81 -7.05
CA TRP A 41 -10.30 2.25 -6.82
C TRP A 41 -10.66 2.61 -5.38
N ASN A 42 -10.03 3.65 -4.85
CA ASN A 42 -10.24 4.15 -3.48
C ASN A 42 -10.10 3.02 -2.44
N SER A 43 -9.05 2.22 -2.58
CA SER A 43 -8.85 1.01 -1.79
C SER A 43 -8.12 1.28 -0.49
N THR A 44 -8.41 0.46 0.51
CA THR A 44 -7.72 0.48 1.79
C THR A 44 -7.11 -0.90 2.07
N ILE A 45 -5.80 -0.93 2.39
CA ILE A 45 -5.07 -2.12 2.80
C ILE A 45 -4.64 -1.94 4.26
N THR A 46 -4.97 -2.91 5.11
CA THR A 46 -4.55 -2.91 6.51
C THR A 46 -3.46 -3.94 6.74
N PHE A 47 -2.31 -3.49 7.21
CA PHE A 47 -1.22 -4.35 7.67
C PHE A 47 -1.36 -4.56 9.17
N SER A 48 -1.49 -5.80 9.58
CA SER A 48 -1.62 -6.18 10.99
C SER A 48 -0.67 -7.31 11.36
N ASP A 49 -0.32 -7.39 12.63
CA ASP A 49 0.48 -8.45 13.22
C ASP A 49 -0.05 -8.75 14.62
N SER A 50 -0.36 -10.03 14.86
CA SER A 50 -0.90 -10.50 16.14
C SER A 50 -2.13 -9.72 16.61
N GLY A 51 -3.04 -9.40 15.68
CA GLY A 51 -4.28 -8.65 15.93
C GLY A 51 -4.08 -7.14 16.14
N LYS A 52 -2.86 -6.61 16.01
CA LYS A 52 -2.59 -5.18 16.13
C LYS A 52 -2.26 -4.56 14.77
N ILE A 53 -2.94 -3.47 14.44
CA ILE A 53 -2.69 -2.70 13.22
C ILE A 53 -1.28 -2.10 13.30
N LYS A 54 -0.51 -2.24 12.21
CA LYS A 54 0.82 -1.67 12.05
C LYS A 54 0.80 -0.49 11.09
N ALA A 55 0.05 -0.64 10.00
CA ALA A 55 -0.14 0.40 9.03
C ALA A 55 -1.51 0.28 8.35
N ILE A 56 -2.07 1.41 7.94
CA ILE A 56 -3.22 1.50 7.05
C ILE A 56 -2.78 2.28 5.83
N LEU A 57 -2.94 1.69 4.66
CA LEU A 57 -2.62 2.29 3.37
C LEU A 57 -3.90 2.58 2.61
N TRP A 58 -4.01 3.76 2.05
CA TRP A 58 -5.03 4.18 1.08
C TRP A 58 -4.38 4.42 -0.27
N ALA A 59 -5.01 3.95 -1.33
CA ALA A 59 -4.61 4.19 -2.71
C ALA A 59 -5.82 4.63 -3.54
N GLY A 60 -5.64 5.62 -4.41
CA GLY A 60 -6.68 6.05 -5.34
C GLY A 60 -6.99 4.95 -6.35
N HIS A 61 -5.96 4.31 -6.88
CA HIS A 61 -6.06 3.17 -7.79
C HIS A 61 -5.06 2.08 -7.39
N LEU A 62 -5.48 0.82 -7.50
CA LEU A 62 -4.71 -0.35 -7.12
C LEU A 62 -4.84 -1.43 -8.19
N THR A 63 -3.71 -1.99 -8.60
CA THR A 63 -3.63 -3.08 -9.57
C THR A 63 -2.78 -4.21 -9.00
N LYS A 64 -3.37 -5.40 -8.86
CA LYS A 64 -2.71 -6.59 -8.32
C LYS A 64 -2.35 -7.57 -9.45
N PHE A 65 -1.15 -8.13 -9.36
CA PHE A 65 -0.65 -9.17 -10.27
C PHE A 65 -0.23 -10.40 -9.46
N ASP A 66 -1.09 -11.42 -9.41
CA ASP A 66 -0.86 -12.63 -8.60
C ASP A 66 0.39 -13.40 -9.03
N GLU A 67 0.67 -13.49 -10.32
CA GLU A 67 1.87 -14.18 -10.82
C GLU A 67 3.17 -13.50 -10.39
N LYS A 68 3.18 -12.15 -10.35
CA LYS A 68 4.33 -11.37 -9.88
C LYS A 68 4.39 -11.27 -8.36
N ARG A 69 3.28 -11.58 -7.68
CA ARG A 69 3.09 -11.36 -6.24
C ARG A 69 3.37 -9.91 -5.85
N GLU A 70 2.88 -9.00 -6.66
CA GLU A 70 3.05 -7.56 -6.50
C GLU A 70 1.71 -6.85 -6.64
N THR A 71 1.52 -5.83 -5.81
CA THR A 71 0.41 -4.89 -5.90
C THR A 71 0.97 -3.51 -6.19
N PHE A 72 0.59 -2.92 -7.32
CA PHE A 72 0.94 -1.55 -7.70
C PHE A 72 -0.17 -0.60 -7.29
N MET A 73 0.21 0.62 -6.96
CA MET A 73 -0.71 1.68 -6.58
C MET A 73 -0.30 2.98 -7.23
N ASP A 74 -1.29 3.74 -7.68
CA ASP A 74 -1.12 5.09 -8.20
C ASP A 74 -2.32 5.98 -7.80
N GLU A 75 -2.43 7.15 -8.38
CA GLU A 75 -3.43 8.17 -8.01
C GLU A 75 -3.34 8.56 -6.53
N ASN A 76 -2.11 8.75 -6.06
CA ASN A 76 -1.74 9.09 -4.69
C ASN A 76 -1.97 7.96 -3.68
N ILE A 77 -0.97 7.76 -2.87
CA ILE A 77 -1.04 6.85 -1.72
C ILE A 77 -0.84 7.62 -0.42
N LYS A 78 -1.47 7.13 0.63
CA LYS A 78 -1.27 7.59 2.00
C LYS A 78 -1.15 6.38 2.91
N VAL A 79 -0.15 6.39 3.80
CA VAL A 79 0.04 5.34 4.80
C VAL A 79 0.10 5.98 6.17
N ASP A 80 -0.78 5.58 7.07
CA ASP A 80 -0.70 5.92 8.49
C ASP A 80 -0.11 4.74 9.25
N PHE A 81 0.96 4.98 10.02
CA PHE A 81 1.64 4.00 10.84
C PHE A 81 1.21 4.08 12.30
N PHE A 82 1.12 2.94 12.96
CA PHE A 82 0.64 2.81 14.33
C PHE A 82 1.67 2.14 15.24
N ASN A 83 1.76 2.60 16.47
CA ASN A 83 2.60 1.99 17.50
C ASN A 83 1.89 0.79 18.17
N GLN A 84 2.54 0.19 19.17
CA GLN A 84 1.98 -0.96 19.90
C GLN A 84 0.70 -0.62 20.69
N GLN A 85 0.50 0.65 21.05
CA GLN A 85 -0.68 1.17 21.74
C GLN A 85 -1.81 1.55 20.77
N GLN A 86 -1.66 1.26 19.48
CA GLN A 86 -2.61 1.58 18.41
C GLN A 86 -2.81 3.10 18.20
N VAL A 87 -1.81 3.90 18.58
CA VAL A 87 -1.78 5.34 18.33
C VAL A 87 -1.03 5.59 17.02
N LYS A 88 -1.61 6.40 16.15
CA LYS A 88 -0.95 6.84 14.93
C LYS A 88 0.29 7.68 15.28
N THR A 89 1.42 7.34 14.70
CA THR A 89 2.70 8.01 14.97
C THR A 89 3.23 8.78 13.78
N THR A 90 2.98 8.32 12.58
CA THR A 90 3.64 8.80 11.37
C THR A 90 2.70 8.67 10.19
N THR A 91 2.76 9.60 9.26
CA THR A 91 2.06 9.54 7.97
C THR A 91 3.10 9.58 6.85
N LEU A 92 2.93 8.74 5.84
CA LEU A 92 3.65 8.75 4.58
C LEU A 92 2.69 9.05 3.44
N THR A 93 3.10 9.89 2.50
CA THR A 93 2.37 10.16 1.26
C THR A 93 3.33 10.02 0.07
N ALA A 94 2.82 9.55 -1.07
CA ALA A 94 3.55 9.50 -2.33
C ALA A 94 2.56 9.48 -3.50
N LYS A 95 3.04 9.69 -4.73
CA LYS A 95 2.19 9.58 -5.91
C LYS A 95 1.91 8.13 -6.30
N LYS A 96 2.90 7.24 -6.10
CA LYS A 96 2.84 5.83 -6.47
C LYS A 96 3.37 4.95 -5.36
N GLY A 97 2.99 3.70 -5.39
CA GLY A 97 3.51 2.69 -4.48
C GLY A 97 3.50 1.29 -5.08
N ARG A 98 4.22 0.41 -4.42
CA ARG A 98 4.24 -1.02 -4.72
C ARG A 98 4.38 -1.80 -3.43
N VAL A 99 3.57 -2.84 -3.27
CA VAL A 99 3.74 -3.83 -2.22
C VAL A 99 4.30 -5.11 -2.85
N ASP A 100 5.38 -5.60 -2.29
CA ASP A 100 5.89 -6.95 -2.51
C ASP A 100 5.15 -7.89 -1.56
N GLU A 101 4.29 -8.74 -2.08
CA GLU A 101 3.43 -9.63 -1.28
C GLU A 101 4.19 -10.81 -0.64
N ILE A 102 5.44 -11.06 -1.02
CA ILE A 102 6.29 -12.07 -0.39
C ILE A 102 6.83 -11.55 0.93
N THR A 103 7.35 -10.33 0.92
CA THR A 103 8.00 -9.71 2.07
C THR A 103 7.07 -8.78 2.85
N ASN A 104 5.94 -8.40 2.25
CA ASN A 104 5.05 -7.33 2.68
C ASN A 104 5.77 -5.99 2.86
N ASN A 105 6.84 -5.76 2.08
CA ASN A 105 7.49 -4.46 2.03
C ASN A 105 6.67 -3.51 1.15
N LEU A 106 6.52 -2.27 1.63
CA LEU A 106 5.87 -1.20 0.88
C LEU A 106 6.95 -0.26 0.33
N PHE A 107 6.93 -0.03 -0.96
CA PHE A 107 7.73 0.96 -1.67
C PHE A 107 6.85 2.16 -1.99
N ALA A 108 7.25 3.33 -1.54
CA ALA A 108 6.66 4.62 -1.90
C ALA A 108 7.55 5.30 -2.93
N ILE A 109 6.97 5.77 -4.02
CA ILE A 109 7.69 6.22 -5.21
C ILE A 109 7.10 7.55 -5.68
N ASP A 110 7.97 8.46 -6.06
CA ASP A 110 7.69 9.82 -6.53
C ASP A 110 7.05 10.72 -5.47
N SER A 111 7.74 11.83 -5.22
CA SER A 111 7.30 12.91 -4.31
C SER A 111 6.95 12.40 -2.90
N VAL A 112 7.79 11.52 -2.37
CA VAL A 112 7.56 10.90 -1.06
C VAL A 112 7.76 11.92 0.05
N VAL A 113 6.76 12.02 0.93
CA VAL A 113 6.82 12.81 2.16
C VAL A 113 6.42 11.94 3.33
N VAL A 114 7.30 11.83 4.33
CA VAL A 114 7.01 11.14 5.58
C VAL A 114 7.11 12.14 6.73
N PHE A 115 6.12 12.18 7.59
CA PHE A 115 6.10 13.18 8.65
C PHE A 115 5.38 12.70 9.92
N ASN A 116 5.79 13.32 11.02
CA ASN A 116 5.10 13.30 12.30
C ASN A 116 5.06 14.74 12.87
N ASP A 117 4.73 14.89 14.14
CA ASP A 117 4.63 16.21 14.80
C ASP A 117 5.98 16.96 14.91
N SER A 118 7.10 16.26 14.74
CA SER A 118 8.45 16.80 15.00
C SER A 118 9.36 16.85 13.79
N VAL A 119 9.14 15.97 12.80
CA VAL A 119 10.06 15.78 11.66
C VAL A 119 9.27 15.57 10.38
N THR A 120 9.73 16.21 9.31
CA THR A 120 9.26 15.95 7.94
C THR A 120 10.44 15.51 7.08
N ILE A 121 10.29 14.41 6.35
CA ILE A 121 11.31 13.85 5.45
C ILE A 121 10.75 13.87 4.04
N ARG A 122 11.55 14.32 3.08
CA ARG A 122 11.22 14.35 1.66
C ARG A 122 12.26 13.58 0.87
N THR A 123 11.81 12.76 -0.08
CA THR A 123 12.68 11.99 -0.97
C THR A 123 11.92 11.57 -2.24
N GLN A 124 12.62 10.94 -3.20
CA GLN A 124 11.98 10.39 -4.40
C GLN A 124 11.49 8.96 -4.20
N GLU A 125 12.17 8.17 -3.36
CA GLU A 125 11.78 6.80 -3.06
C GLU A 125 12.04 6.49 -1.60
N MET A 126 11.16 5.67 -1.01
CA MET A 126 11.28 5.20 0.36
C MET A 126 10.62 3.83 0.49
N MET A 127 11.21 2.97 1.29
CA MET A 127 10.66 1.65 1.58
C MET A 127 10.34 1.52 3.06
N TRP A 128 9.13 1.09 3.37
CA TRP A 128 8.83 0.53 4.68
C TRP A 128 9.12 -0.97 4.66
N ARG A 129 10.12 -1.36 5.45
CA ARG A 129 10.57 -2.74 5.58
C ARG A 129 9.79 -3.43 6.70
N ASN A 130 8.88 -4.34 6.32
CA ASN A 130 7.93 -4.96 7.26
C ASN A 130 8.64 -5.81 8.34
N LYS A 131 9.73 -6.51 7.99
CA LYS A 131 10.46 -7.44 8.89
C LYS A 131 10.90 -6.79 10.20
N ASP A 132 11.44 -5.60 10.14
CA ASP A 132 11.98 -4.85 11.29
C ASP A 132 11.30 -3.49 11.50
N ARG A 133 10.26 -3.19 10.70
CA ARG A 133 9.43 -1.99 10.78
C ARG A 133 10.23 -0.70 10.64
N LYS A 134 11.25 -0.75 9.80
CA LYS A 134 12.08 0.42 9.50
C LYS A 134 11.62 1.11 8.22
N ILE A 135 11.81 2.41 8.21
CA ILE A 135 11.63 3.26 7.04
C ILE A 135 13.03 3.56 6.51
N VAL A 136 13.29 3.19 5.25
CA VAL A 136 14.63 3.27 4.65
C VAL A 136 14.57 3.92 3.27
N SER A 137 15.63 4.63 2.90
CA SER A 137 15.84 5.16 1.56
C SER A 137 17.33 5.17 1.24
N ASP A 138 17.69 4.84 0.01
CA ASP A 138 19.05 4.98 -0.54
C ASP A 138 19.19 6.28 -1.36
N LYS A 139 18.11 7.01 -1.53
CA LYS A 139 18.06 8.25 -2.32
C LYS A 139 18.48 9.47 -1.50
N PHE A 140 18.56 10.59 -2.19
CA PHE A 140 18.70 11.89 -1.54
C PHE A 140 17.48 12.18 -0.65
N VAL A 141 17.73 12.59 0.58
CA VAL A 141 16.70 12.96 1.55
C VAL A 141 16.92 14.36 2.06
N THR A 142 15.82 15.06 2.30
CA THR A 142 15.79 16.30 3.08
C THR A 142 15.01 16.04 4.34
N VAL A 143 15.63 16.20 5.49
CA VAL A 143 15.02 16.08 6.82
C VAL A 143 14.84 17.48 7.39
N LEU A 144 13.62 17.81 7.76
CA LEU A 144 13.23 19.09 8.36
C LEU A 144 12.72 18.85 9.77
N SER A 145 13.31 19.51 10.73
CA SER A 145 12.85 19.60 12.11
C SER A 145 12.66 21.07 12.51
N PRO A 146 12.05 21.39 13.67
CA PRO A 146 11.95 22.77 14.15
C PRO A 146 13.30 23.46 14.37
N LYS A 147 14.37 22.69 14.57
CA LYS A 147 15.71 23.21 14.91
C LYS A 147 16.70 23.20 13.75
N GLU A 148 16.51 22.33 12.76
CA GLU A 148 17.50 22.12 11.73
C GLU A 148 16.91 21.53 10.47
N LYS A 149 17.61 21.78 9.35
CA LYS A 149 17.44 21.11 8.06
C LYS A 149 18.70 20.33 7.78
N ILE A 150 18.55 19.04 7.48
CA ILE A 150 19.65 18.14 7.10
C ILE A 150 19.36 17.57 5.72
N GLU A 151 20.35 17.56 4.85
CA GLU A 151 20.28 16.95 3.53
C GLU A 151 21.41 15.94 3.36
N GLY A 152 21.13 14.84 2.66
CA GLY A 152 22.12 13.79 2.43
C GLY A 152 21.56 12.61 1.67
N TYR A 153 22.36 11.55 1.55
CA TYR A 153 21.99 10.30 0.90
C TYR A 153 21.96 9.16 1.91
N GLY A 154 20.98 8.30 1.72
CA GLY A 154 20.79 7.15 2.60
C GLY A 154 20.17 7.52 3.94
N PHE A 155 19.01 6.97 4.21
CA PHE A 155 18.22 7.23 5.41
C PHE A 155 17.69 5.93 5.99
N GLU A 156 17.73 5.80 7.29
CA GLU A 156 17.07 4.72 8.02
C GLU A 156 16.48 5.27 9.32
N SER A 157 15.26 4.87 9.64
CA SER A 157 14.57 5.27 10.87
C SER A 157 13.67 4.16 11.40
N ASP A 158 13.34 4.27 12.68
CA ASP A 158 12.18 3.56 13.22
C ASP A 158 10.87 4.14 12.62
N GLN A 159 9.80 3.40 12.77
CA GLN A 159 8.47 3.76 12.24
C GLN A 159 7.91 5.06 12.84
N SER A 160 8.40 5.49 14.01
CA SER A 160 7.97 6.71 14.69
C SER A 160 8.78 7.95 14.33
N LEU A 161 9.85 7.82 13.54
CA LEU A 161 10.82 8.85 13.18
C LEU A 161 11.56 9.46 14.38
N LYS A 162 11.59 8.79 15.53
CA LYS A 162 12.29 9.27 16.73
C LYS A 162 13.78 9.05 16.64
N ASN A 163 14.20 7.92 16.07
CA ASN A 163 15.59 7.54 15.93
C ASN A 163 15.87 7.34 14.44
N TYR A 164 16.61 8.25 13.84
CA TYR A 164 16.99 8.16 12.44
C TYR A 164 18.48 8.38 12.22
N VAL A 165 18.99 7.84 11.12
CA VAL A 165 20.36 8.00 10.65
C VAL A 165 20.33 8.45 9.21
N ILE A 166 21.18 9.41 8.86
CA ILE A 166 21.52 9.78 7.49
C ILE A 166 22.97 9.39 7.27
N TYR A 167 23.23 8.53 6.28
CA TYR A 167 24.55 7.92 6.12
C TYR A 167 25.58 8.89 5.51
N ASN A 168 25.19 9.69 4.53
CA ASN A 168 26.06 10.61 3.81
C ASN A 168 25.45 12.03 3.83
N ILE A 169 25.73 12.76 4.91
CA ILE A 169 25.24 14.15 5.07
C ILE A 169 26.02 15.06 4.12
N THR A 170 25.29 15.85 3.33
CA THR A 170 25.85 16.84 2.40
C THR A 170 25.65 18.29 2.88
N TYR A 171 24.63 18.53 3.70
CA TYR A 171 24.29 19.85 4.16
C TYR A 171 23.56 19.82 5.50
N VAL A 172 23.90 20.76 6.42
CA VAL A 172 23.21 20.98 7.68
C VAL A 172 23.02 22.46 7.90
N THR A 173 21.81 22.91 8.16
CA THR A 173 21.51 24.30 8.57
C THR A 173 20.67 24.30 9.82
N ARG A 174 21.05 25.11 10.80
CA ARG A 174 20.20 25.39 11.97
C ARG A 174 19.15 26.43 11.61
N ILE A 175 17.94 26.22 12.12
CA ILE A 175 16.83 27.17 11.98
C ILE A 175 16.78 27.95 13.30
N ASP A 176 17.21 29.22 13.27
CA ASP A 176 17.08 30.11 14.46
C ASP A 176 15.60 30.44 14.63
N THR A 177 15.01 29.90 15.68
CA THR A 177 13.63 30.19 16.11
C THR A 177 13.55 31.40 17.06
N THR A 178 14.49 32.32 16.97
CA THR A 178 14.44 33.59 17.73
C THR A 178 13.51 34.57 17.01
N LYS A 179 12.24 34.55 17.39
CA LYS A 179 11.30 35.69 17.32
C LYS A 179 10.42 35.66 18.52
#